data_90ec4aa4272613e99d9b1250e6f50ab9
#
_entry.id   90ec4aa4272613e99d9b1250e6f50ab9
#
_cell.length_a   1.000
_cell.length_b   1.000
_cell.length_c   1.000
_cell.angle_alpha   90.00
_cell.angle_beta   90.00
_cell.angle_gamma   90.00
#
_symmetry.space_group_name_H-M   'P 1'
#
loop_
_entity.id
_entity.type
_entity.pdbx_description
1 polymer ?
#
loop_
_entity_poly.entity_id
_entity_poly.type
_entity_poly.pdbx_seq_one_letter_code
_entity_poly.pdbx_strand_id
1 'polypeptide(L)'
;MSVSNKPGRREQRAAAQHFIDTLEGTAFPNSHRIYLTGSREDIRVPMREIRLSPTLAGGSKENPRYEPNEPVPVYDTSGPYGDPAVRIDVREGLAKLRSAWIDARNDTETLDSLSSAYTRERLADDGLDELRFRGLLTPKRAKVGKRVTQLHYARQGIVTPEMEFIAIRENMGRERIRTAVLRQQHPGHGFGARLPENITPEFVRDEVAAGRAIIPANINHPESEPMIIGRNFLVKVNANIGNSAVTSSIEEEVEKLVWATRWGADTVMDLSTGRYIHETREWILRNSPVPIGTVPIYQALEKANGIAENLSWEMFRDTLLEQAEQGVDYFTIHAGVLLRYVPMTAGRLTGIVSRGGSIMAKWCLSHHRENFLYEHFREICEICAAYDVSLSLGDGLRPGSIQDANDEAQFAELHTLGELTKIAWEYDVQVMIEGPGHVPMQMIRRNMTEELEHCHEAPFYTLGPLTTDIAPGYDHFTSGIGAAMIGWFGCAMLCYVTPKEHLGLPNKEDVKQGLITYKIAAHVADLAKGHPGAQIRDNAMSKARFEFRWEDQFNLALDPFTARAYHDETLPQESGKVAHFCSMCGPKFCSMKITQEVRDYAAKQAIDAGMTEMSHRFQARGGDIYLRQEEVE
;
A
#
# COMPACT_ATOMS: atom_id res chain seq x y z
N MET A 1 -37.38 22.07 3.72
CA MET A 1 -37.20 20.61 3.70
C MET A 1 -37.14 20.17 2.26
N SER A 2 -35.96 20.12 1.65
CA SER A 2 -35.77 19.54 0.32
C SER A 2 -35.57 18.03 0.51
N VAL A 3 -36.52 17.22 0.05
CA VAL A 3 -36.37 15.79 -0.08
C VAL A 3 -35.26 15.54 -1.10
N SER A 4 -34.07 15.19 -0.67
CA SER A 4 -33.04 14.75 -1.57
C SER A 4 -33.51 13.43 -2.18
N ASN A 5 -33.84 13.44 -3.46
CA ASN A 5 -34.10 12.23 -4.24
C ASN A 5 -32.81 11.43 -4.30
N LYS A 6 -32.61 10.49 -3.37
CA LYS A 6 -31.50 9.53 -3.48
C LYS A 6 -31.81 8.63 -4.69
N PRO A 7 -30.86 8.42 -5.60
CA PRO A 7 -31.06 7.53 -6.74
C PRO A 7 -31.44 6.13 -6.27
N GLY A 8 -32.30 5.46 -7.04
CA GLY A 8 -32.72 4.10 -6.73
C GLY A 8 -31.56 3.10 -6.81
N ARG A 9 -31.62 1.99 -6.06
CA ARG A 9 -30.55 0.96 -5.99
C ARG A 9 -30.08 0.47 -7.36
N ARG A 10 -30.98 0.39 -8.36
CA ARG A 10 -30.65 0.00 -9.74
C ARG A 10 -29.79 1.05 -10.46
N GLU A 11 -30.04 2.33 -10.16
CA GLU A 11 -29.28 3.44 -10.71
C GLU A 11 -27.89 3.53 -10.06
N GLN A 12 -27.76 3.20 -8.78
CA GLN A 12 -26.49 3.18 -8.05
C GLN A 12 -25.57 2.07 -8.60
N ARG A 13 -26.09 0.85 -8.82
CA ARG A 13 -25.33 -0.26 -9.44
C ARG A 13 -24.87 0.05 -10.86
N ALA A 14 -25.71 0.76 -11.62
CA ALA A 14 -25.33 1.27 -12.93
C ALA A 14 -24.24 2.33 -12.82
N ALA A 15 -24.21 3.13 -11.74
CA ALA A 15 -23.18 4.13 -11.50
C ALA A 15 -21.81 3.51 -11.19
N ALA A 16 -21.73 2.47 -10.35
CA ALA A 16 -20.45 1.78 -10.07
C ALA A 16 -19.87 1.11 -11.32
N GLN A 17 -20.70 0.42 -12.11
CA GLN A 17 -20.23 -0.15 -13.38
C GLN A 17 -19.82 0.94 -14.37
N HIS A 18 -20.60 2.02 -14.46
CA HIS A 18 -20.26 3.18 -15.31
C HIS A 18 -18.94 3.83 -14.87
N PHE A 19 -18.68 3.94 -13.56
CA PHE A 19 -17.41 4.44 -13.05
C PHE A 19 -16.22 3.56 -13.52
N ILE A 20 -16.37 2.24 -13.43
CA ILE A 20 -15.34 1.31 -13.88
C ILE A 20 -15.15 1.38 -15.39
N ASP A 21 -16.23 1.42 -16.17
CA ASP A 21 -16.17 1.59 -17.63
C ASP A 21 -15.52 2.93 -18.03
N THR A 22 -15.67 3.99 -17.21
CA THR A 22 -15.04 5.29 -17.44
C THR A 22 -13.60 5.37 -16.95
N LEU A 23 -13.14 4.45 -16.07
CA LEU A 23 -11.73 4.34 -15.68
C LEU A 23 -10.84 4.00 -16.89
N GLU A 24 -11.34 3.28 -17.89
CA GLU A 24 -10.60 3.04 -19.14
C GLU A 24 -10.23 4.35 -19.85
N GLY A 25 -11.12 5.36 -19.83
CA GLY A 25 -10.86 6.69 -20.39
C GLY A 25 -9.91 7.57 -19.56
N THR A 26 -9.61 7.16 -18.30
CA THR A 26 -8.74 7.89 -17.39
C THR A 26 -7.45 7.11 -17.05
N ALA A 27 -7.05 6.16 -17.88
CA ALA A 27 -5.78 5.46 -17.74
C ALA A 27 -4.63 6.47 -17.58
N PHE A 28 -3.59 6.10 -16.80
CA PHE A 28 -2.43 6.94 -16.65
C PHE A 28 -1.79 7.22 -18.02
N PRO A 29 -1.60 8.48 -18.42
CA PRO A 29 -1.15 8.80 -19.75
C PRO A 29 0.25 8.23 -20.05
N ASN A 30 0.51 7.84 -21.29
CA ASN A 30 1.74 7.22 -21.75
C ASN A 30 2.24 6.02 -20.94
N SER A 31 1.36 5.38 -20.18
CA SER A 31 1.70 4.15 -19.49
C SER A 31 0.84 2.99 -19.98
N HIS A 32 1.38 1.80 -19.88
CA HIS A 32 0.70 0.58 -20.29
C HIS A 32 1.03 -0.56 -19.34
N ARG A 33 0.14 -1.54 -19.32
CA ARG A 33 0.31 -2.76 -18.55
C ARG A 33 1.39 -3.62 -19.20
N ILE A 34 2.32 -4.12 -18.38
CA ILE A 34 3.24 -5.19 -18.73
C ILE A 34 3.10 -6.32 -17.72
N TYR A 35 3.51 -7.51 -18.10
CA TYR A 35 3.57 -8.66 -17.21
C TYR A 35 4.99 -9.21 -17.17
N LEU A 36 5.54 -9.33 -15.97
CA LEU A 36 6.78 -10.05 -15.72
C LEU A 36 6.45 -11.51 -15.43
N THR A 37 7.13 -12.43 -16.08
CA THR A 37 6.86 -13.88 -15.95
C THR A 37 7.75 -14.49 -14.87
N GLY A 38 7.19 -15.43 -14.10
CA GLY A 38 7.91 -16.25 -13.15
C GLY A 38 8.43 -17.55 -13.76
N SER A 39 8.81 -18.48 -12.89
CA SER A 39 9.27 -19.83 -13.27
C SER A 39 8.14 -20.71 -13.85
N ARG A 40 6.89 -20.35 -13.58
CA ARG A 40 5.68 -21.01 -14.06
C ARG A 40 4.88 -20.06 -14.98
N GLU A 41 4.19 -20.61 -15.97
CA GLU A 41 3.39 -19.82 -16.91
C GLU A 41 2.22 -19.07 -16.24
N ASP A 42 1.69 -19.60 -15.13
CA ASP A 42 0.59 -19.01 -14.35
C ASP A 42 1.06 -17.93 -13.35
N ILE A 43 2.38 -17.72 -13.19
CA ILE A 43 2.96 -16.61 -12.41
C ILE A 43 3.26 -15.45 -13.36
N ARG A 44 2.31 -14.55 -13.49
CA ARG A 44 2.38 -13.34 -14.32
C ARG A 44 2.14 -12.12 -13.44
N VAL A 45 3.22 -11.40 -13.14
CA VAL A 45 3.20 -10.26 -12.23
C VAL A 45 2.93 -8.97 -12.99
N PRO A 46 1.80 -8.30 -12.75
CA PRO A 46 1.47 -7.05 -13.44
C PRO A 46 2.32 -5.90 -12.92
N MET A 47 2.81 -5.10 -13.86
CA MET A 47 3.49 -3.83 -13.61
C MET A 47 2.95 -2.79 -14.57
N ARG A 48 3.13 -1.53 -14.25
CA ARG A 48 2.85 -0.43 -15.17
C ARG A 48 4.18 0.12 -15.69
N GLU A 49 4.33 0.31 -16.99
CA GLU A 49 5.51 0.84 -17.62
C GLU A 49 5.20 2.20 -18.25
N ILE A 50 5.94 3.24 -17.86
CA ILE A 50 5.78 4.62 -18.35
C ILE A 50 6.71 4.82 -19.53
N ARG A 51 6.16 5.07 -20.72
CA ARG A 51 6.94 5.42 -21.93
C ARG A 51 7.39 6.86 -21.86
N LEU A 52 8.63 7.12 -22.27
CA LEU A 52 9.24 8.44 -22.28
C LEU A 52 9.53 8.90 -23.70
N SER A 53 9.41 10.21 -23.93
CA SER A 53 9.79 10.86 -25.18
C SER A 53 11.31 10.83 -25.35
N PRO A 54 11.83 10.79 -26.61
CA PRO A 54 13.25 10.84 -26.83
C PRO A 54 13.85 12.20 -26.45
N THR A 55 15.12 12.20 -26.03
CA THR A 55 15.90 13.41 -25.73
C THR A 55 16.50 13.97 -27.00
N LEU A 56 16.44 15.30 -27.17
CA LEU A 56 17.19 15.99 -28.24
C LEU A 56 18.70 15.96 -27.94
N ALA A 57 19.45 15.17 -28.66
CA ALA A 57 20.87 14.91 -28.42
C ALA A 57 21.81 15.72 -29.35
N GLY A 58 21.27 16.64 -30.13
CA GLY A 58 22.04 17.51 -31.06
C GLY A 58 21.44 17.55 -32.48
N GLY A 59 22.25 17.90 -33.46
CA GLY A 59 21.81 18.13 -34.84
C GLY A 59 21.52 19.60 -35.14
N SER A 60 21.11 19.91 -36.39
CA SER A 60 20.64 21.26 -36.74
C SER A 60 19.14 21.40 -36.48
N LYS A 61 18.63 22.63 -36.55
CA LYS A 61 17.17 22.87 -36.47
C LYS A 61 16.39 22.15 -37.58
N GLU A 62 17.01 21.99 -38.75
CA GLU A 62 16.42 21.30 -39.89
C GLU A 62 16.57 19.76 -39.81
N ASN A 63 17.57 19.28 -39.06
CA ASN A 63 17.83 17.84 -38.87
C ASN A 63 18.23 17.53 -37.42
N PRO A 64 17.28 17.58 -36.49
CA PRO A 64 17.55 17.30 -35.10
C PRO A 64 17.84 15.80 -34.87
N ARG A 65 18.82 15.49 -34.04
CA ARG A 65 19.14 14.11 -33.62
C ARG A 65 18.52 13.84 -32.28
N TYR A 66 17.73 12.78 -32.20
CA TYR A 66 17.09 12.32 -30.97
C TYR A 66 17.68 11.00 -30.51
N GLU A 67 17.79 10.84 -29.18
CA GLU A 67 18.14 9.60 -28.52
C GLU A 67 16.94 9.07 -27.71
N PRO A 68 16.61 7.77 -27.85
CA PRO A 68 15.49 7.19 -27.11
C PRO A 68 15.78 7.17 -25.60
N ASN A 69 14.74 7.37 -24.79
CA ASN A 69 14.77 7.13 -23.35
C ASN A 69 14.14 5.77 -23.04
N GLU A 70 14.73 5.06 -22.10
CA GLU A 70 14.17 3.81 -21.62
C GLU A 70 12.85 4.06 -20.87
N PRO A 71 11.84 3.19 -21.05
CA PRO A 71 10.62 3.26 -20.27
C PRO A 71 10.89 2.93 -18.81
N VAL A 72 10.12 3.51 -17.91
CA VAL A 72 10.26 3.31 -16.45
C VAL A 72 9.17 2.39 -15.94
N PRO A 73 9.50 1.19 -15.46
CA PRO A 73 8.55 0.31 -14.79
C PRO A 73 8.23 0.85 -13.40
N VAL A 74 6.98 0.74 -12.98
CA VAL A 74 6.51 1.17 -11.66
C VAL A 74 5.61 0.10 -11.05
N TYR A 75 5.70 -0.01 -9.73
CA TYR A 75 4.82 -0.85 -8.92
C TYR A 75 3.36 -0.42 -9.13
N ASP A 76 2.46 -1.37 -9.33
CA ASP A 76 1.06 -1.10 -9.64
C ASP A 76 0.14 -2.01 -8.81
N THR A 77 -0.79 -1.40 -8.10
CA THR A 77 -1.76 -2.04 -7.21
C THR A 77 -3.16 -2.11 -7.82
N SER A 78 -3.35 -1.57 -9.03
CA SER A 78 -4.67 -1.48 -9.65
C SER A 78 -5.23 -2.84 -10.10
N GLY A 79 -4.41 -3.90 -10.07
CA GLY A 79 -4.83 -5.23 -10.51
C GLY A 79 -5.41 -5.22 -11.93
N PRO A 80 -6.45 -6.01 -12.20
CA PRO A 80 -7.07 -6.06 -13.53
C PRO A 80 -7.68 -4.73 -13.98
N TYR A 81 -8.02 -3.81 -13.07
CA TYR A 81 -8.58 -2.49 -13.41
C TYR A 81 -7.62 -1.61 -14.21
N GLY A 82 -6.32 -1.88 -14.15
CA GLY A 82 -5.30 -1.19 -14.94
C GLY A 82 -4.99 -1.85 -16.29
N ASP A 83 -5.67 -2.92 -16.67
CA ASP A 83 -5.44 -3.66 -17.91
C ASP A 83 -6.58 -3.44 -18.91
N PRO A 84 -6.38 -2.67 -20.00
CA PRO A 84 -7.42 -2.40 -20.98
C PRO A 84 -7.86 -3.65 -21.79
N ALA A 85 -7.11 -4.74 -21.71
CA ALA A 85 -7.48 -6.01 -22.34
C ALA A 85 -8.47 -6.83 -21.49
N VAL A 86 -8.67 -6.47 -20.22
CA VAL A 86 -9.57 -7.17 -19.29
C VAL A 86 -10.87 -6.40 -19.13
N ARG A 87 -11.98 -7.02 -19.47
CA ARG A 87 -13.31 -6.48 -19.17
C ARG A 87 -13.76 -6.94 -17.80
N ILE A 88 -14.12 -6.00 -16.93
CA ILE A 88 -14.59 -6.28 -15.58
C ILE A 88 -16.09 -5.99 -15.46
N ASP A 89 -16.84 -6.95 -14.94
CA ASP A 89 -18.20 -6.73 -14.43
C ASP A 89 -18.14 -6.88 -12.90
N VAL A 90 -18.35 -5.81 -12.17
CA VAL A 90 -18.31 -5.80 -10.68
C VAL A 90 -19.30 -6.76 -10.05
N ARG A 91 -20.34 -7.18 -10.78
CA ARG A 91 -21.35 -8.14 -10.31
C ARG A 91 -20.87 -9.58 -10.38
N GLU A 92 -19.88 -9.85 -11.24
CA GLU A 92 -19.24 -11.16 -11.39
C GLU A 92 -17.95 -11.26 -10.57
N GLY A 93 -17.37 -10.11 -10.19
CA GLY A 93 -16.10 -10.03 -9.47
C GLY A 93 -14.88 -10.27 -10.34
N LEU A 94 -13.71 -10.30 -9.70
CA LEU A 94 -12.43 -10.50 -10.35
C LEU A 94 -12.13 -12.00 -10.61
N ALA A 95 -11.21 -12.27 -11.53
CA ALA A 95 -10.71 -13.60 -11.78
C ALA A 95 -9.95 -14.13 -10.54
N LYS A 96 -10.12 -15.42 -10.24
CA LYS A 96 -9.58 -16.09 -9.06
C LYS A 96 -8.13 -16.54 -9.30
N LEU A 97 -7.22 -15.61 -9.31
CA LEU A 97 -5.79 -15.78 -9.64
C LEU A 97 -5.14 -16.94 -8.87
N ARG A 98 -5.38 -17.03 -7.56
CA ARG A 98 -4.70 -17.98 -6.67
C ARG A 98 -5.38 -19.34 -6.51
N SER A 99 -6.58 -19.55 -7.11
CA SER A 99 -7.33 -20.80 -6.92
C SER A 99 -6.52 -22.04 -7.26
N ALA A 100 -5.86 -22.04 -8.44
CA ALA A 100 -5.06 -23.20 -8.86
C ALA A 100 -3.86 -23.45 -7.93
N TRP A 101 -3.25 -22.40 -7.37
CA TRP A 101 -2.13 -22.52 -6.44
C TRP A 101 -2.58 -23.12 -5.09
N ILE A 102 -3.74 -22.67 -4.59
CA ILE A 102 -4.35 -23.17 -3.36
C ILE A 102 -4.72 -24.66 -3.52
N ASP A 103 -5.37 -25.01 -4.62
CA ASP A 103 -5.80 -26.37 -4.87
C ASP A 103 -4.64 -27.35 -5.07
N ALA A 104 -3.55 -26.90 -5.71
CA ALA A 104 -2.37 -27.73 -5.93
C ALA A 104 -1.67 -28.18 -4.63
N ARG A 105 -1.83 -27.42 -3.54
CA ARG A 105 -1.28 -27.78 -2.21
C ARG A 105 -2.03 -28.97 -1.56
N ASN A 106 -3.27 -29.22 -1.96
CA ASN A 106 -4.08 -30.36 -1.50
C ASN A 106 -4.23 -30.48 0.04
N ASP A 107 -4.21 -29.37 0.73
CA ASP A 107 -4.29 -29.27 2.19
C ASP A 107 -5.58 -28.58 2.68
N THR A 108 -6.44 -28.19 1.76
CA THR A 108 -7.75 -27.59 2.02
C THR A 108 -8.90 -28.56 1.72
N GLU A 109 -10.01 -28.36 2.40
CA GLU A 109 -11.30 -28.99 2.12
C GLU A 109 -12.38 -27.92 1.91
N THR A 110 -13.32 -28.20 1.03
CA THR A 110 -14.51 -27.36 0.84
C THR A 110 -15.50 -27.64 1.97
N LEU A 111 -16.10 -26.59 2.52
CA LEU A 111 -17.08 -26.73 3.58
C LEU A 111 -18.42 -27.23 3.03
N ASP A 112 -18.99 -28.25 3.69
CA ASP A 112 -20.34 -28.74 3.38
C ASP A 112 -21.43 -27.74 3.80
N SER A 113 -21.16 -26.94 4.83
CA SER A 113 -22.03 -25.89 5.33
C SER A 113 -21.20 -24.77 5.97
N LEU A 114 -21.71 -23.54 5.95
CA LEU A 114 -21.06 -22.39 6.58
C LEU A 114 -21.02 -22.56 8.10
N SER A 115 -19.88 -22.20 8.71
CA SER A 115 -19.69 -22.36 10.16
C SER A 115 -20.42 -21.28 10.96
N SER A 116 -20.49 -20.03 10.45
CA SER A 116 -21.16 -18.92 11.13
C SER A 116 -22.69 -19.08 11.10
N ALA A 117 -23.32 -18.99 12.27
CA ALA A 117 -24.77 -18.97 12.41
C ALA A 117 -25.36 -17.72 11.76
N TYR A 118 -24.73 -16.56 11.98
CA TYR A 118 -25.16 -15.30 11.40
C TYR A 118 -25.15 -15.33 9.87
N THR A 119 -24.11 -15.89 9.25
CA THR A 119 -24.07 -16.02 7.79
C THR A 119 -25.22 -16.88 7.26
N ARG A 120 -25.54 -18.01 7.95
CA ARG A 120 -26.67 -18.87 7.54
C ARG A 120 -28.00 -18.13 7.63
N GLU A 121 -28.21 -17.33 8.68
CA GLU A 121 -29.41 -16.48 8.84
C GLU A 121 -29.50 -15.44 7.72
N ARG A 122 -28.39 -14.75 7.43
CA ARG A 122 -28.34 -13.75 6.35
C ARG A 122 -28.66 -14.37 4.99
N LEU A 123 -28.16 -15.58 4.69
CA LEU A 123 -28.45 -16.26 3.44
C LEU A 123 -29.88 -16.79 3.34
N ALA A 124 -30.55 -17.03 4.47
CA ALA A 124 -31.95 -17.47 4.51
C ALA A 124 -32.95 -16.30 4.43
N ASP A 125 -32.51 -15.05 4.53
CA ASP A 125 -33.36 -13.86 4.48
C ASP A 125 -33.55 -13.38 3.02
N ASP A 126 -34.65 -13.78 2.39
CA ASP A 126 -35.00 -13.36 1.01
C ASP A 126 -35.07 -11.84 0.82
N GLY A 127 -35.26 -11.07 1.90
CA GLY A 127 -35.25 -9.60 1.87
C GLY A 127 -33.88 -9.00 1.52
N LEU A 128 -32.82 -9.81 1.54
CA LEU A 128 -31.45 -9.40 1.23
C LEU A 128 -31.00 -9.81 -0.17
N ASP A 129 -31.81 -10.52 -0.93
CA ASP A 129 -31.42 -11.08 -2.25
C ASP A 129 -30.87 -10.03 -3.22
N GLU A 130 -31.43 -8.83 -3.21
CA GLU A 130 -30.96 -7.74 -4.07
C GLU A 130 -29.60 -7.17 -3.65
N LEU A 131 -29.20 -7.38 -2.39
CA LEU A 131 -27.92 -6.88 -1.84
C LEU A 131 -26.80 -7.91 -1.97
N ARG A 132 -27.15 -9.19 -2.15
CA ARG A 132 -26.18 -10.28 -2.21
C ARG A 132 -25.32 -10.20 -3.45
N PHE A 133 -24.07 -10.52 -3.28
CA PHE A 133 -23.19 -10.81 -4.41
C PHE A 133 -23.59 -12.13 -5.04
N ARG A 134 -23.66 -12.18 -6.38
CA ARG A 134 -24.19 -13.37 -7.09
C ARG A 134 -23.20 -14.51 -7.19
N GLY A 135 -21.92 -14.21 -7.27
CA GLY A 135 -20.81 -15.16 -7.43
C GLY A 135 -20.23 -15.63 -6.10
N LEU A 136 -21.07 -15.95 -5.08
CA LEU A 136 -20.59 -16.43 -3.79
C LEU A 136 -19.67 -17.63 -3.94
N LEU A 137 -18.56 -17.62 -3.22
CA LEU A 137 -17.66 -18.76 -3.13
C LEU A 137 -18.23 -19.79 -2.15
N THR A 138 -17.99 -21.08 -2.43
CA THR A 138 -18.09 -22.11 -1.40
C THR A 138 -16.78 -22.08 -0.61
N PRO A 139 -16.81 -21.69 0.68
CA PRO A 139 -15.58 -21.50 1.43
C PRO A 139 -14.79 -22.80 1.60
N LYS A 140 -13.48 -22.64 1.69
CA LYS A 140 -12.52 -23.70 2.04
C LYS A 140 -11.92 -23.43 3.40
N ARG A 141 -11.46 -24.48 4.05
CA ARG A 141 -10.63 -24.40 5.25
C ARG A 141 -9.51 -25.44 5.18
N ALA A 142 -8.55 -25.32 6.08
CA ALA A 142 -7.53 -26.35 6.25
C ALA A 142 -8.17 -27.70 6.60
N LYS A 143 -7.70 -28.79 5.97
CA LYS A 143 -8.04 -30.17 6.38
C LYS A 143 -7.63 -30.43 7.82
N VAL A 144 -8.33 -31.33 8.49
CA VAL A 144 -7.99 -31.74 9.86
C VAL A 144 -6.51 -32.12 9.96
N GLY A 145 -5.79 -31.51 10.89
CA GLY A 145 -4.36 -31.74 11.11
C GLY A 145 -3.42 -31.09 10.09
N LYS A 146 -3.95 -30.28 9.16
CA LYS A 146 -3.17 -29.46 8.21
C LYS A 146 -3.17 -27.98 8.62
N ARG A 147 -2.17 -27.25 8.15
CA ARG A 147 -2.09 -25.78 8.23
C ARG A 147 -1.87 -25.22 6.83
N VAL A 148 -2.45 -24.05 6.55
CA VAL A 148 -2.49 -23.45 5.21
C VAL A 148 -1.86 -22.07 5.15
N THR A 149 -1.23 -21.62 6.24
CA THR A 149 -0.68 -20.26 6.33
C THR A 149 0.64 -20.15 5.58
N GLN A 150 0.91 -18.97 5.02
CA GLN A 150 2.20 -18.70 4.38
C GLN A 150 3.38 -18.87 5.35
N LEU A 151 3.18 -18.54 6.64
CA LEU A 151 4.19 -18.77 7.68
C LEU A 151 4.48 -20.27 7.86
N HIS A 152 3.45 -21.11 7.83
CA HIS A 152 3.63 -22.55 7.91
C HIS A 152 4.50 -23.09 6.76
N TYR A 153 4.16 -22.74 5.52
CA TYR A 153 4.93 -23.16 4.35
C TYR A 153 6.38 -22.65 4.41
N ALA A 154 6.55 -21.37 4.79
CA ALA A 154 7.87 -20.78 4.93
C ALA A 154 8.75 -21.52 5.95
N ARG A 155 8.21 -21.88 7.12
CA ARG A 155 8.89 -22.67 8.15
C ARG A 155 9.21 -24.09 7.73
N GLN A 156 8.45 -24.66 6.79
CA GLN A 156 8.76 -25.95 6.16
C GLN A 156 9.80 -25.83 5.04
N GLY A 157 10.34 -24.64 4.78
CA GLY A 157 11.28 -24.39 3.69
C GLY A 157 10.65 -24.37 2.30
N ILE A 158 9.32 -24.28 2.21
CA ILE A 158 8.56 -24.28 0.96
C ILE A 158 8.49 -22.85 0.43
N VAL A 159 8.88 -22.65 -0.83
CA VAL A 159 8.62 -21.44 -1.60
C VAL A 159 7.27 -21.62 -2.30
N THR A 160 6.30 -20.78 -1.95
CA THR A 160 4.98 -20.79 -2.56
C THR A 160 4.95 -19.93 -3.84
N PRO A 161 3.98 -20.13 -4.75
CA PRO A 161 3.79 -19.25 -5.91
C PRO A 161 3.58 -17.78 -5.49
N GLU A 162 2.94 -17.54 -4.35
CA GLU A 162 2.76 -16.22 -3.76
C GLU A 162 4.11 -15.56 -3.45
N MET A 163 5.08 -16.30 -2.89
CA MET A 163 6.42 -15.79 -2.57
C MET A 163 7.22 -15.46 -3.83
N GLU A 164 7.10 -16.25 -4.89
CA GLU A 164 7.74 -15.96 -6.18
C GLU A 164 7.11 -14.73 -6.84
N PHE A 165 5.79 -14.63 -6.85
CA PHE A 165 5.07 -13.45 -7.35
C PHE A 165 5.54 -12.16 -6.64
N ILE A 166 5.65 -12.21 -5.32
CA ILE A 166 6.15 -11.09 -4.49
C ILE A 166 7.58 -10.73 -4.85
N ALA A 167 8.49 -11.70 -4.95
CA ALA A 167 9.90 -11.44 -5.28
C ALA A 167 10.04 -10.69 -6.62
N ILE A 168 9.29 -11.10 -7.64
CA ILE A 168 9.26 -10.42 -8.94
C ILE A 168 8.70 -9.01 -8.80
N ARG A 169 7.61 -8.83 -8.05
CA ARG A 169 6.93 -7.54 -7.87
C ARG A 169 7.80 -6.53 -7.12
N GLU A 170 8.46 -6.94 -6.04
CA GLU A 170 9.32 -6.10 -5.21
C GLU A 170 10.60 -5.66 -5.95
N ASN A 171 11.08 -6.42 -6.92
CA ASN A 171 12.18 -6.01 -7.79
C ASN A 171 11.78 -4.93 -8.82
N MET A 172 10.49 -4.64 -8.98
CA MET A 172 9.95 -3.55 -9.81
C MET A 172 10.41 -3.54 -11.29
N GLY A 173 10.89 -4.66 -11.83
CA GLY A 173 11.43 -4.72 -13.19
C GLY A 173 12.67 -3.85 -13.42
N ARG A 174 13.39 -3.47 -12.37
CA ARG A 174 14.57 -2.59 -12.45
C ARG A 174 15.71 -3.17 -13.28
N GLU A 175 15.77 -4.48 -13.46
CA GLU A 175 16.73 -5.16 -14.33
C GLU A 175 16.58 -4.77 -15.81
N ARG A 176 15.43 -4.23 -16.18
CA ARG A 176 15.13 -3.72 -17.53
C ARG A 176 15.80 -2.37 -17.79
N ILE A 177 16.14 -1.60 -16.74
CA ILE A 177 16.82 -0.30 -16.83
C ILE A 177 18.32 -0.52 -17.02
N ARG A 178 18.85 -0.07 -18.16
CA ARG A 178 20.27 -0.20 -18.54
C ARG A 178 21.04 1.09 -18.45
N THR A 179 20.36 2.23 -18.56
CA THR A 179 20.97 3.56 -18.51
C THR A 179 21.62 3.82 -17.16
N ALA A 180 22.94 3.94 -17.13
CA ALA A 180 23.73 4.08 -15.89
C ALA A 180 23.27 5.27 -15.04
N VAL A 181 22.94 6.41 -15.65
CA VAL A 181 22.50 7.61 -14.92
C VAL A 181 21.16 7.40 -14.20
N LEU A 182 20.26 6.57 -14.75
CA LEU A 182 19.00 6.25 -14.08
C LEU A 182 19.19 5.29 -12.92
N ARG A 183 20.22 4.45 -12.97
CA ARG A 183 20.57 3.50 -11.90
C ARG A 183 21.39 4.10 -10.77
N GLN A 184 21.91 5.31 -10.94
CA GLN A 184 22.61 5.99 -9.84
C GLN A 184 21.67 6.18 -8.66
N GLN A 185 22.17 5.82 -7.47
CA GLN A 185 21.44 5.93 -6.23
C GLN A 185 22.38 6.38 -5.11
N HIS A 186 21.89 7.30 -4.27
CA HIS A 186 22.60 7.67 -3.05
C HIS A 186 22.58 6.50 -2.06
N PRO A 187 23.65 6.30 -1.29
CA PRO A 187 23.63 5.33 -0.21
C PRO A 187 22.57 5.72 0.82
N GLY A 188 21.78 4.75 1.26
CA GLY A 188 20.79 4.93 2.29
C GLY A 188 21.29 4.52 3.68
N HIS A 189 20.44 4.72 4.68
CA HIS A 189 20.64 4.23 6.03
C HIS A 189 19.37 3.51 6.53
N GLY A 190 19.40 2.19 6.55
CA GLY A 190 18.22 1.36 6.83
C GLY A 190 18.01 1.00 8.30
N PHE A 191 18.74 1.59 9.26
CA PHE A 191 18.63 1.29 10.71
C PHE A 191 18.61 -0.20 11.05
N GLY A 192 19.40 -1.00 10.31
CA GLY A 192 19.47 -2.46 10.48
C GLY A 192 18.54 -3.25 9.54
N ALA A 193 17.80 -2.61 8.65
CA ALA A 193 17.10 -3.32 7.58
C ALA A 193 18.10 -4.02 6.65
N ARG A 194 17.72 -5.22 6.18
CA ARG A 194 18.51 -6.04 5.25
C ARG A 194 17.91 -5.91 3.86
N LEU A 195 18.50 -5.07 3.03
CA LEU A 195 18.01 -4.77 1.69
C LEU A 195 18.93 -5.44 0.66
N PRO A 196 18.60 -6.67 0.18
CA PRO A 196 19.41 -7.33 -0.82
C PRO A 196 19.31 -6.60 -2.18
N GLU A 197 20.38 -6.67 -2.98
CA GLU A 197 20.36 -6.10 -4.34
C GLU A 197 19.23 -6.71 -5.18
N ASN A 198 18.93 -8.00 -5.02
CA ASN A 198 17.79 -8.66 -5.64
C ASN A 198 17.01 -9.45 -4.60
N ILE A 199 15.72 -9.23 -4.55
CA ILE A 199 14.79 -10.00 -3.73
C ILE A 199 14.49 -11.30 -4.47
N THR A 200 14.84 -12.44 -3.83
CA THR A 200 14.55 -13.77 -4.35
C THR A 200 13.35 -14.40 -3.63
N PRO A 201 12.69 -15.41 -4.21
CA PRO A 201 11.61 -16.13 -3.53
C PRO A 201 12.04 -16.75 -2.20
N GLU A 202 13.31 -17.21 -2.10
CA GLU A 202 13.89 -17.75 -0.87
C GLU A 202 14.07 -16.65 0.20
N PHE A 203 14.48 -15.44 -0.21
CA PHE A 203 14.54 -14.31 0.72
C PHE A 203 13.16 -13.96 1.27
N VAL A 204 12.12 -13.94 0.42
CA VAL A 204 10.73 -13.74 0.85
C VAL A 204 10.33 -14.82 1.86
N ARG A 205 10.57 -16.11 1.54
CA ARG A 205 10.31 -17.24 2.43
C ARG A 205 11.03 -17.07 3.78
N ASP A 206 12.30 -16.73 3.77
CA ASP A 206 13.10 -16.64 5.00
C ASP A 206 12.67 -15.48 5.90
N GLU A 207 12.25 -14.35 5.33
CA GLU A 207 11.69 -13.23 6.08
C GLU A 207 10.32 -13.58 6.69
N VAL A 208 9.47 -14.29 5.96
CA VAL A 208 8.19 -14.80 6.47
C VAL A 208 8.43 -15.86 7.55
N ALA A 209 9.33 -16.84 7.32
CA ALA A 209 9.62 -17.89 8.28
C ALA A 209 10.12 -17.34 9.63
N ALA A 210 10.87 -16.24 9.59
CA ALA A 210 11.38 -15.55 10.77
C ALA A 210 10.34 -14.65 11.45
N GLY A 211 9.16 -14.47 10.88
CA GLY A 211 8.11 -13.57 11.38
C GLY A 211 8.35 -12.08 11.12
N ARG A 212 9.40 -11.71 10.35
CA ARG A 212 9.74 -10.32 10.00
C ARG A 212 8.97 -9.77 8.81
N ALA A 213 8.18 -10.60 8.16
CA ALA A 213 7.29 -10.21 7.08
C ALA A 213 6.03 -11.08 7.09
N ILE A 214 4.93 -10.54 6.56
CA ILE A 214 3.67 -11.28 6.38
C ILE A 214 3.18 -11.16 4.94
N ILE A 215 2.50 -12.20 4.49
CA ILE A 215 1.77 -12.26 3.22
C ILE A 215 0.29 -12.45 3.55
N PRO A 216 -0.51 -11.38 3.65
CA PRO A 216 -1.96 -11.51 3.89
C PRO A 216 -2.61 -12.16 2.66
N ALA A 217 -3.10 -13.38 2.80
CA ALA A 217 -3.50 -14.17 1.64
C ALA A 217 -4.52 -15.27 2.01
N ASN A 218 -5.68 -14.87 2.57
CA ASN A 218 -6.75 -15.81 2.90
C ASN A 218 -7.07 -16.74 1.72
N ILE A 219 -7.21 -18.03 2.00
CA ILE A 219 -7.53 -19.04 0.97
C ILE A 219 -8.92 -18.84 0.32
N ASN A 220 -9.78 -18.05 0.95
CA ASN A 220 -11.11 -17.68 0.44
C ASN A 220 -11.14 -16.29 -0.23
N HIS A 221 -9.98 -15.68 -0.47
CA HIS A 221 -9.82 -14.48 -1.30
C HIS A 221 -8.85 -14.75 -2.47
N PRO A 222 -9.17 -15.71 -3.35
CA PRO A 222 -8.28 -16.11 -4.43
C PRO A 222 -8.12 -15.04 -5.53
N GLU A 223 -8.92 -13.99 -5.53
CA GLU A 223 -8.87 -12.87 -6.46
C GLU A 223 -7.67 -11.94 -6.19
N SER A 224 -7.18 -11.88 -4.94
CA SER A 224 -6.13 -10.96 -4.55
C SER A 224 -4.77 -11.32 -5.15
N GLU A 225 -4.03 -10.29 -5.60
CA GLU A 225 -2.64 -10.40 -6.01
C GLU A 225 -1.73 -10.46 -4.77
N PRO A 226 -0.78 -11.40 -4.69
CA PRO A 226 0.12 -11.49 -3.55
C PRO A 226 0.94 -10.22 -3.32
N MET A 227 1.06 -9.82 -2.06
CA MET A 227 1.91 -8.72 -1.61
C MET A 227 2.53 -9.06 -0.26
N ILE A 228 3.55 -8.34 0.13
CA ILE A 228 4.27 -8.54 1.38
C ILE A 228 4.33 -7.26 2.20
N ILE A 229 4.21 -7.41 3.51
CA ILE A 229 4.40 -6.35 4.50
C ILE A 229 5.59 -6.75 5.36
N GLY A 230 6.67 -5.98 5.28
CA GLY A 230 7.89 -6.29 6.03
C GLY A 230 8.92 -5.16 5.90
N ARG A 231 9.72 -5.00 6.95
CA ARG A 231 10.74 -3.95 7.07
C ARG A 231 11.77 -3.97 5.94
N ASN A 232 12.07 -5.16 5.40
CA ASN A 232 13.09 -5.39 4.39
C ASN A 232 12.56 -5.31 2.94
N PHE A 233 11.34 -4.80 2.79
CA PHE A 233 10.65 -4.61 1.51
C PHE A 233 10.26 -3.15 1.33
N LEU A 234 9.65 -2.82 0.20
CA LEU A 234 9.06 -1.49 -0.01
C LEU A 234 8.03 -1.18 1.06
N VAL A 235 7.99 0.05 1.54
CA VAL A 235 6.96 0.49 2.49
C VAL A 235 5.59 0.47 1.83
N LYS A 236 4.63 -0.18 2.46
CA LYS A 236 3.26 -0.34 1.98
C LYS A 236 2.33 0.73 2.54
N VAL A 237 1.24 0.96 1.82
CA VAL A 237 0.21 1.93 2.23
C VAL A 237 -1.14 1.24 2.27
N ASN A 238 -1.81 1.34 3.43
CA ASN A 238 -3.20 0.93 3.60
C ASN A 238 -4.15 2.12 3.44
N ALA A 239 -5.26 1.89 2.73
CA ALA A 239 -6.39 2.82 2.68
C ALA A 239 -7.57 2.28 3.50
N ASN A 240 -8.22 3.14 4.26
CA ASN A 240 -9.45 2.82 4.98
C ASN A 240 -10.66 3.27 4.15
N ILE A 241 -11.59 2.36 3.93
CA ILE A 241 -12.92 2.63 3.38
C ILE A 241 -13.98 2.08 4.34
N GLY A 242 -15.23 2.30 4.05
CA GLY A 242 -16.33 1.73 4.83
C GLY A 242 -17.52 2.68 4.88
N ASN A 243 -18.71 2.08 4.90
CA ASN A 243 -19.94 2.80 5.10
C ASN A 243 -20.22 3.05 6.59
N SER A 244 -21.11 3.99 6.83
CA SER A 244 -21.69 4.22 8.17
C SER A 244 -23.21 4.09 8.12
N ALA A 245 -23.84 4.06 9.28
CA ALA A 245 -25.31 4.01 9.38
C ALA A 245 -26.02 5.17 8.67
N VAL A 246 -25.31 6.27 8.37
CA VAL A 246 -25.88 7.50 7.80
C VAL A 246 -25.43 7.79 6.37
N THR A 247 -24.32 7.21 5.89
CA THR A 247 -23.75 7.53 4.56
C THR A 247 -23.10 6.31 3.91
N SER A 248 -23.02 6.39 2.59
CA SER A 248 -22.42 5.45 1.65
C SER A 248 -23.26 4.18 1.37
N SER A 249 -23.24 3.75 0.13
CA SER A 249 -23.87 2.52 -0.35
C SER A 249 -22.83 1.45 -0.64
N ILE A 250 -23.23 0.22 -0.93
CA ILE A 250 -22.34 -0.87 -1.34
C ILE A 250 -21.56 -0.46 -2.60
N GLU A 251 -22.24 0.15 -3.56
CA GLU A 251 -21.66 0.59 -4.83
C GLU A 251 -20.61 1.68 -4.62
N GLU A 252 -20.87 2.64 -3.72
CA GLU A 252 -19.91 3.69 -3.37
C GLU A 252 -18.65 3.10 -2.70
N GLU A 253 -18.79 2.03 -1.91
CA GLU A 253 -17.63 1.36 -1.29
C GLU A 253 -16.80 0.60 -2.33
N VAL A 254 -17.42 -0.06 -3.30
CA VAL A 254 -16.71 -0.68 -4.43
C VAL A 254 -16.00 0.39 -5.29
N GLU A 255 -16.66 1.53 -5.54
CA GLU A 255 -16.00 2.67 -6.21
C GLU A 255 -14.75 3.15 -5.44
N LYS A 256 -14.87 3.34 -4.12
CA LYS A 256 -13.74 3.77 -3.28
C LYS A 256 -12.61 2.74 -3.26
N LEU A 257 -12.94 1.44 -3.23
CA LEU A 257 -11.97 0.36 -3.35
C LEU A 257 -11.18 0.45 -4.65
N VAL A 258 -11.86 0.48 -5.80
CA VAL A 258 -11.20 0.56 -7.12
C VAL A 258 -10.38 1.83 -7.24
N TRP A 259 -10.90 2.94 -6.73
CA TRP A 259 -10.20 4.22 -6.70
C TRP A 259 -8.95 4.17 -5.82
N ALA A 260 -9.04 3.56 -4.64
CA ALA A 260 -7.90 3.40 -3.73
C ALA A 260 -6.79 2.55 -4.36
N THR A 261 -7.13 1.40 -4.96
CA THR A 261 -6.14 0.54 -5.62
C THR A 261 -5.48 1.21 -6.82
N ARG A 262 -6.23 2.00 -7.58
CA ARG A 262 -5.69 2.82 -8.67
C ARG A 262 -4.64 3.82 -8.21
N TRP A 263 -4.85 4.46 -7.06
CA TRP A 263 -3.93 5.47 -6.51
C TRP A 263 -2.82 4.90 -5.63
N GLY A 264 -2.72 3.59 -5.56
CA GLY A 264 -1.56 2.91 -4.99
C GLY A 264 -1.78 2.33 -3.60
N ALA A 265 -3.02 2.11 -3.15
CA ALA A 265 -3.28 1.35 -1.93
C ALA A 265 -2.76 -0.09 -2.11
N ASP A 266 -1.86 -0.52 -1.24
CA ASP A 266 -1.30 -1.87 -1.22
C ASP A 266 -2.22 -2.85 -0.48
N THR A 267 -2.99 -2.35 0.48
CA THR A 267 -4.10 -3.02 1.16
C THR A 267 -5.26 -2.05 1.35
N VAL A 268 -6.45 -2.59 1.59
CA VAL A 268 -7.62 -1.79 1.95
C VAL A 268 -8.28 -2.39 3.19
N MET A 269 -8.62 -1.54 4.18
CA MET A 269 -9.43 -1.96 5.31
C MET A 269 -10.89 -1.52 5.13
N ASP A 270 -11.80 -2.48 5.27
CA ASP A 270 -13.23 -2.22 5.39
C ASP A 270 -13.59 -1.94 6.86
N LEU A 271 -13.82 -0.67 7.17
CA LEU A 271 -14.21 -0.18 8.49
C LEU A 271 -15.72 0.06 8.60
N SER A 272 -16.53 -0.61 7.78
CA SER A 272 -17.98 -0.47 7.75
C SER A 272 -18.61 -0.68 9.12
N THR A 273 -19.57 0.18 9.47
CA THR A 273 -20.36 0.13 10.72
C THR A 273 -21.86 0.18 10.46
N GLY A 274 -22.29 0.11 9.20
CA GLY A 274 -23.69 0.16 8.79
C GLY A 274 -24.38 -1.22 8.86
N ARG A 275 -25.69 -1.23 8.70
CA ARG A 275 -26.56 -2.42 8.81
C ARG A 275 -26.19 -3.58 7.86
N TYR A 276 -25.55 -3.31 6.74
CA TYR A 276 -25.27 -4.30 5.68
C TYR A 276 -23.76 -4.60 5.58
N ILE A 277 -23.07 -4.64 6.72
CA ILE A 277 -21.62 -4.91 6.78
C ILE A 277 -21.27 -6.21 6.06
N HIS A 278 -22.06 -7.28 6.25
CA HIS A 278 -21.83 -8.59 5.64
C HIS A 278 -21.84 -8.53 4.11
N GLU A 279 -22.89 -7.94 3.52
CA GLU A 279 -23.04 -7.84 2.08
C GLU A 279 -22.02 -6.87 1.48
N THR A 280 -21.81 -5.72 2.11
CA THR A 280 -20.81 -4.72 1.68
C THR A 280 -19.43 -5.35 1.57
N ARG A 281 -19.00 -6.09 2.60
CA ARG A 281 -17.70 -6.77 2.63
C ARG A 281 -17.57 -7.82 1.53
N GLU A 282 -18.62 -8.59 1.27
CA GLU A 282 -18.59 -9.59 0.19
C GLU A 282 -18.34 -8.93 -1.17
N TRP A 283 -19.03 -7.82 -1.47
CA TRP A 283 -18.80 -7.07 -2.71
C TRP A 283 -17.38 -6.49 -2.77
N ILE A 284 -16.86 -5.98 -1.66
CA ILE A 284 -15.48 -5.47 -1.57
C ILE A 284 -14.49 -6.59 -1.88
N LEU A 285 -14.60 -7.75 -1.20
CA LEU A 285 -13.68 -8.87 -1.36
C LEU A 285 -13.65 -9.40 -2.80
N ARG A 286 -14.82 -9.66 -3.38
CA ARG A 286 -14.90 -10.20 -4.76
C ARG A 286 -14.38 -9.23 -5.82
N ASN A 287 -14.28 -7.95 -5.52
CA ASN A 287 -13.80 -6.90 -6.43
C ASN A 287 -12.41 -6.36 -6.04
N SER A 288 -11.75 -6.94 -5.05
CA SER A 288 -10.44 -6.45 -4.60
C SER A 288 -9.27 -7.23 -5.20
N PRO A 289 -8.34 -6.55 -5.91
CA PRO A 289 -7.08 -7.15 -6.32
C PRO A 289 -6.01 -7.09 -5.21
N VAL A 290 -6.30 -6.45 -4.07
CA VAL A 290 -5.38 -6.30 -2.94
C VAL A 290 -5.96 -6.91 -1.68
N PRO A 291 -5.14 -7.29 -0.67
CA PRO A 291 -5.65 -7.83 0.57
C PRO A 291 -6.63 -6.88 1.28
N ILE A 292 -7.67 -7.45 1.88
CA ILE A 292 -8.69 -6.74 2.65
C ILE A 292 -8.53 -7.06 4.13
N GLY A 293 -8.42 -5.99 4.94
CA GLY A 293 -8.44 -6.05 6.39
C GLY A 293 -9.78 -5.61 6.97
N THR A 294 -10.07 -6.04 8.19
CA THR A 294 -11.25 -5.62 8.94
C THR A 294 -10.94 -5.45 10.42
N VAL A 295 -11.88 -4.84 11.14
CA VAL A 295 -11.90 -4.76 12.61
C VAL A 295 -13.13 -5.52 13.10
N PRO A 296 -13.06 -6.84 13.35
CA PRO A 296 -14.24 -7.68 13.60
C PRO A 296 -15.11 -7.23 14.76
N ILE A 297 -14.53 -6.55 15.76
CA ILE A 297 -15.27 -6.03 16.91
C ILE A 297 -16.33 -5.00 16.51
N TYR A 298 -16.17 -4.31 15.37
CA TYR A 298 -17.19 -3.34 14.92
C TYR A 298 -18.47 -4.04 14.49
N GLN A 299 -18.36 -5.14 13.76
CA GLN A 299 -19.52 -5.94 13.37
C GLN A 299 -20.11 -6.68 14.58
N ALA A 300 -19.28 -7.19 15.48
CA ALA A 300 -19.76 -7.80 16.72
C ALA A 300 -20.56 -6.78 17.57
N LEU A 301 -20.10 -5.52 17.62
CA LEU A 301 -20.82 -4.44 18.30
C LEU A 301 -22.17 -4.12 17.63
N GLU A 302 -22.21 -4.15 16.29
CA GLU A 302 -23.47 -3.98 15.56
C GLU A 302 -24.45 -5.12 15.87
N LYS A 303 -24.00 -6.38 15.89
CA LYS A 303 -24.78 -7.55 16.34
C LYS A 303 -25.27 -7.41 17.78
N ALA A 304 -24.50 -6.73 18.65
CA ALA A 304 -24.87 -6.39 20.02
C ALA A 304 -25.74 -5.12 20.14
N ASN A 305 -26.30 -4.62 19.03
CA ASN A 305 -27.10 -3.39 18.95
C ASN A 305 -26.37 -2.14 19.46
N GLY A 306 -25.06 -2.06 19.28
CA GLY A 306 -24.22 -0.93 19.70
C GLY A 306 -23.94 -0.87 21.21
N ILE A 307 -24.28 -1.91 21.97
CA ILE A 307 -24.08 -1.97 23.41
C ILE A 307 -22.85 -2.84 23.71
N ALA A 308 -21.74 -2.20 24.07
CA ALA A 308 -20.47 -2.90 24.30
C ALA A 308 -20.58 -3.97 25.42
N GLU A 309 -21.36 -3.72 26.44
CA GLU A 309 -21.60 -4.63 27.56
C GLU A 309 -22.30 -5.95 27.16
N ASN A 310 -23.00 -5.95 26.02
CA ASN A 310 -23.67 -7.15 25.50
C ASN A 310 -22.75 -8.02 24.60
N LEU A 311 -21.53 -7.61 24.36
CA LEU A 311 -20.58 -8.41 23.63
C LEU A 311 -20.23 -9.70 24.38
N SER A 312 -20.10 -10.81 23.67
CA SER A 312 -19.62 -12.07 24.22
C SER A 312 -18.57 -12.71 23.31
N TRP A 313 -17.81 -13.64 23.86
CA TRP A 313 -16.85 -14.41 23.09
C TRP A 313 -17.53 -15.19 21.94
N GLU A 314 -18.68 -15.82 22.20
CA GLU A 314 -19.42 -16.61 21.23
C GLU A 314 -19.85 -15.76 20.03
N MET A 315 -20.36 -14.55 20.27
CA MET A 315 -20.73 -13.61 19.23
C MET A 315 -19.52 -13.16 18.40
N PHE A 316 -18.42 -12.88 19.09
CA PHE A 316 -17.18 -12.47 18.43
C PHE A 316 -16.57 -13.62 17.64
N ARG A 317 -16.54 -14.83 18.19
CA ARG A 317 -16.07 -16.05 17.52
C ARG A 317 -16.87 -16.33 16.24
N ASP A 318 -18.21 -16.23 16.30
CA ASP A 318 -19.06 -16.38 15.10
C ASP A 318 -18.73 -15.32 14.04
N THR A 319 -18.41 -14.10 14.45
CA THR A 319 -18.01 -13.01 13.56
C THR A 319 -16.66 -13.28 12.90
N LEU A 320 -15.69 -13.85 13.62
CA LEU A 320 -14.40 -14.25 13.04
C LEU A 320 -14.58 -15.34 11.97
N LEU A 321 -15.37 -16.37 12.27
CA LEU A 321 -15.69 -17.45 11.32
C LEU A 321 -16.36 -16.90 10.06
N GLU A 322 -17.37 -16.04 10.24
CA GLU A 322 -18.05 -15.37 9.13
C GLU A 322 -17.06 -14.66 8.20
N GLN A 323 -16.20 -13.83 8.77
CA GLN A 323 -15.26 -13.00 8.01
C GLN A 323 -14.13 -13.81 7.37
N ALA A 324 -13.64 -14.85 8.05
CA ALA A 324 -12.63 -15.75 7.53
C ALA A 324 -13.16 -16.57 6.34
N GLU A 325 -14.42 -17.05 6.42
CA GLU A 325 -15.09 -17.79 5.35
C GLU A 325 -15.43 -16.89 4.15
N GLN A 326 -15.70 -15.60 4.36
CA GLN A 326 -15.84 -14.64 3.26
C GLN A 326 -14.51 -14.32 2.56
N GLY A 327 -13.37 -14.44 3.26
CA GLY A 327 -12.06 -14.23 2.65
C GLY A 327 -11.30 -13.00 3.15
N VAL A 328 -11.63 -12.46 4.31
CA VAL A 328 -10.85 -11.36 4.91
C VAL A 328 -9.40 -11.82 5.16
N ASP A 329 -8.43 -11.05 4.69
CA ASP A 329 -7.02 -11.43 4.68
C ASP A 329 -6.31 -11.15 6.00
N TYR A 330 -6.77 -10.15 6.76
CA TYR A 330 -6.24 -9.87 8.11
C TYR A 330 -7.26 -9.22 9.02
N PHE A 331 -7.17 -9.56 10.32
CA PHE A 331 -8.03 -9.05 11.37
C PHE A 331 -7.28 -8.11 12.31
N THR A 332 -7.82 -6.92 12.56
CA THR A 332 -7.38 -6.08 13.67
C THR A 332 -8.04 -6.55 14.97
N ILE A 333 -7.21 -7.00 15.91
CA ILE A 333 -7.65 -7.59 17.20
C ILE A 333 -7.05 -6.80 18.37
N HIS A 334 -7.89 -6.14 19.17
CA HIS A 334 -7.48 -5.31 20.31
C HIS A 334 -7.31 -6.15 21.60
N ALA A 335 -6.53 -7.24 21.49
CA ALA A 335 -6.29 -8.15 22.62
C ALA A 335 -5.31 -7.59 23.67
N GLY A 336 -4.53 -6.55 23.33
CA GLY A 336 -3.59 -5.91 24.24
C GLY A 336 -4.21 -4.93 25.23
N VAL A 337 -5.49 -4.57 25.06
CA VAL A 337 -6.22 -3.69 25.99
C VAL A 337 -6.59 -4.46 27.25
N LEU A 338 -5.70 -4.48 28.24
CA LEU A 338 -5.92 -5.22 29.49
C LEU A 338 -6.59 -4.34 30.55
N LEU A 339 -7.42 -4.95 31.38
CA LEU A 339 -8.13 -4.25 32.48
C LEU A 339 -7.18 -3.42 33.34
N ARG A 340 -5.99 -3.93 33.64
CA ARG A 340 -4.96 -3.25 34.44
C ARG A 340 -4.37 -1.99 33.78
N TYR A 341 -4.46 -1.85 32.47
CA TYR A 341 -3.92 -0.69 31.72
C TYR A 341 -4.94 0.44 31.58
N VAL A 342 -6.24 0.13 31.66
CA VAL A 342 -7.31 1.14 31.48
C VAL A 342 -7.16 2.31 32.45
N PRO A 343 -6.88 2.12 33.75
CA PRO A 343 -6.68 3.24 34.69
C PRO A 343 -5.49 4.14 34.33
N MET A 344 -4.46 3.64 33.63
CA MET A 344 -3.29 4.42 33.24
C MET A 344 -3.65 5.52 32.24
N THR A 345 -4.75 5.39 31.50
CA THR A 345 -5.23 6.38 30.54
C THR A 345 -6.04 7.51 31.16
N ALA A 346 -6.36 7.44 32.44
CA ALA A 346 -7.24 8.42 33.11
C ALA A 346 -6.65 9.83 33.16
N GLY A 347 -5.33 9.97 33.15
CA GLY A 347 -4.62 11.25 33.12
C GLY A 347 -4.38 11.84 31.74
N ARG A 348 -4.76 11.14 30.67
CA ARG A 348 -4.58 11.59 29.29
C ARG A 348 -5.49 12.75 28.94
N LEU A 349 -5.01 13.62 28.05
CA LEU A 349 -5.81 14.71 27.51
C LEU A 349 -6.98 14.20 26.65
N THR A 350 -6.74 13.14 25.87
CA THR A 350 -7.72 12.57 24.93
C THR A 350 -8.24 11.18 25.33
N GLY A 351 -7.76 10.60 26.43
CA GLY A 351 -8.19 9.30 26.92
C GLY A 351 -7.86 8.14 25.98
N ILE A 352 -8.86 7.31 25.63
CA ILE A 352 -8.74 6.17 24.71
C ILE A 352 -9.45 6.52 23.39
N VAL A 353 -8.69 6.88 22.37
CA VAL A 353 -9.22 7.34 21.06
C VAL A 353 -9.46 6.20 20.07
N SER A 354 -8.83 5.05 20.27
CA SER A 354 -9.11 3.86 19.46
C SER A 354 -10.55 3.39 19.69
N ARG A 355 -11.31 3.23 18.60
CA ARG A 355 -12.69 2.74 18.66
C ARG A 355 -12.77 1.34 19.26
N GLY A 356 -11.94 0.42 18.79
CA GLY A 356 -11.86 -0.94 19.34
C GLY A 356 -11.32 -0.95 20.78
N GLY A 357 -10.30 -0.13 21.06
CA GLY A 357 -9.75 0.03 22.40
C GLY A 357 -10.79 0.52 23.42
N SER A 358 -11.55 1.56 23.06
CA SER A 358 -12.60 2.10 23.96
C SER A 358 -13.76 1.13 24.17
N ILE A 359 -14.16 0.35 23.15
CA ILE A 359 -15.17 -0.71 23.28
C ILE A 359 -14.70 -1.76 24.30
N MET A 360 -13.47 -2.27 24.15
CA MET A 360 -12.93 -3.28 25.04
C MET A 360 -12.69 -2.76 26.46
N ALA A 361 -12.16 -1.53 26.60
CA ALA A 361 -12.00 -0.90 27.92
C ALA A 361 -13.35 -0.77 28.66
N LYS A 362 -14.40 -0.34 27.95
CA LYS A 362 -15.75 -0.24 28.51
C LYS A 362 -16.27 -1.62 28.93
N TRP A 363 -16.09 -2.64 28.09
CA TRP A 363 -16.48 -4.01 28.40
C TRP A 363 -15.78 -4.52 29.66
N CYS A 364 -14.45 -4.38 29.75
CA CYS A 364 -13.67 -4.82 30.92
C CYS A 364 -14.14 -4.15 32.21
N LEU A 365 -14.36 -2.83 32.17
CA LEU A 365 -14.83 -2.09 33.36
C LEU A 365 -16.24 -2.49 33.76
N SER A 366 -17.15 -2.68 32.81
CA SER A 366 -18.57 -3.02 33.11
C SER A 366 -18.70 -4.41 33.70
N HIS A 367 -17.87 -5.35 33.27
CA HIS A 367 -17.91 -6.73 33.75
C HIS A 367 -16.94 -7.03 34.89
N HIS A 368 -16.03 -6.10 35.21
CA HIS A 368 -14.91 -6.33 36.14
C HIS A 368 -14.11 -7.60 35.79
N ARG A 369 -13.88 -7.81 34.48
CA ARG A 369 -13.20 -8.98 33.93
C ARG A 369 -12.13 -8.56 32.92
N GLU A 370 -11.18 -9.45 32.72
CA GLU A 370 -10.16 -9.26 31.69
C GLU A 370 -10.77 -9.32 30.27
N ASN A 371 -10.14 -8.68 29.35
CA ASN A 371 -10.48 -8.64 27.93
C ASN A 371 -10.66 -10.06 27.37
N PHE A 372 -11.87 -10.41 26.91
CA PHE A 372 -12.13 -11.75 26.37
C PHE A 372 -11.33 -12.04 25.11
N LEU A 373 -10.88 -11.03 24.35
CA LEU A 373 -9.98 -11.23 23.20
C LEU A 373 -8.60 -11.71 23.63
N TYR A 374 -8.13 -11.29 24.81
CA TYR A 374 -6.90 -11.77 25.42
C TYR A 374 -7.10 -13.18 26.01
N GLU A 375 -8.19 -13.42 26.75
CA GLU A 375 -8.47 -14.71 27.35
C GLU A 375 -8.60 -15.83 26.30
N HIS A 376 -9.23 -15.55 25.14
CA HIS A 376 -9.47 -16.50 24.05
C HIS A 376 -8.49 -16.33 22.86
N PHE A 377 -7.34 -15.72 23.08
CA PHE A 377 -6.41 -15.41 21.97
C PHE A 377 -5.94 -16.65 21.23
N ARG A 378 -5.75 -17.78 21.91
CA ARG A 378 -5.37 -19.06 21.29
C ARG A 378 -6.45 -19.59 20.33
N GLU A 379 -7.71 -19.48 20.71
CA GLU A 379 -8.84 -19.86 19.87
C GLU A 379 -8.95 -18.94 18.63
N ILE A 380 -8.64 -17.65 18.79
CA ILE A 380 -8.52 -16.71 17.64
C ILE A 380 -7.43 -17.20 16.68
N CYS A 381 -6.28 -17.60 17.20
CA CYS A 381 -5.18 -18.12 16.38
C CYS A 381 -5.57 -19.43 15.65
N GLU A 382 -6.31 -20.33 16.29
CA GLU A 382 -6.82 -21.56 15.64
C GLU A 382 -7.72 -21.26 14.43
N ILE A 383 -8.62 -20.27 14.58
CA ILE A 383 -9.46 -19.82 13.47
C ILE A 383 -8.59 -19.22 12.35
N CYS A 384 -7.68 -18.30 12.67
CA CYS A 384 -6.81 -17.67 11.70
C CYS A 384 -5.94 -18.69 10.93
N ALA A 385 -5.38 -19.68 11.63
CA ALA A 385 -4.56 -20.73 11.03
C ALA A 385 -5.33 -21.63 10.03
N ALA A 386 -6.64 -21.78 10.23
CA ALA A 386 -7.48 -22.61 9.36
C ALA A 386 -7.78 -21.98 7.99
N TYR A 387 -7.62 -20.65 7.84
CA TYR A 387 -8.00 -19.90 6.65
C TYR A 387 -6.87 -19.04 6.07
N ASP A 388 -5.68 -19.03 6.66
CA ASP A 388 -4.56 -18.11 6.37
C ASP A 388 -4.95 -16.64 6.56
N VAL A 389 -5.60 -16.34 7.67
CA VAL A 389 -5.86 -14.97 8.10
C VAL A 389 -4.68 -14.46 8.93
N SER A 390 -4.11 -13.33 8.55
CA SER A 390 -3.07 -12.67 9.34
C SER A 390 -3.68 -11.85 10.48
N LEU A 391 -2.93 -11.65 11.57
CA LEU A 391 -3.34 -10.77 12.66
C LEU A 391 -2.67 -9.40 12.51
N SER A 392 -3.47 -8.34 12.64
CA SER A 392 -3.04 -6.98 12.96
C SER A 392 -3.36 -6.77 14.43
N LEU A 393 -2.35 -6.85 15.30
CA LEU A 393 -2.56 -6.67 16.74
C LEU A 393 -2.76 -5.19 17.05
N GLY A 394 -4.01 -4.83 17.36
CA GLY A 394 -4.49 -3.45 17.44
C GLY A 394 -3.93 -2.69 18.63
N ASP A 395 -3.51 -1.45 18.41
CA ASP A 395 -3.05 -0.50 19.42
C ASP A 395 -4.21 0.26 20.07
N GLY A 396 -5.02 -0.44 20.83
CA GLY A 396 -6.23 0.10 21.47
C GLY A 396 -5.96 1.25 22.45
N LEU A 397 -4.74 1.33 22.98
CA LEU A 397 -4.31 2.37 23.91
C LEU A 397 -3.32 3.37 23.25
N ARG A 398 -3.33 3.48 21.92
CA ARG A 398 -2.53 4.50 21.22
C ARG A 398 -2.87 5.91 21.68
N PRO A 399 -1.90 6.85 21.71
CA PRO A 399 -2.16 8.25 22.04
C PRO A 399 -3.01 8.92 20.96
N GLY A 400 -3.94 9.78 21.38
CA GLY A 400 -4.80 10.58 20.51
C GLY A 400 -4.42 12.06 20.47
N SER A 401 -3.30 12.43 21.07
CA SER A 401 -2.72 13.77 21.06
C SER A 401 -1.22 13.71 21.27
N ILE A 402 -0.55 14.79 20.87
CA ILE A 402 0.91 14.96 21.10
C ILE A 402 1.24 14.92 22.61
N GLN A 403 0.35 15.43 23.46
CA GLN A 403 0.51 15.43 24.91
C GLN A 403 0.59 14.02 25.49
N ASP A 404 -0.21 13.09 24.97
CA ASP A 404 -0.34 11.73 25.48
C ASP A 404 0.70 10.75 24.91
N ALA A 405 1.52 11.21 23.94
CA ALA A 405 2.47 10.38 23.23
C ALA A 405 3.52 9.73 24.15
N ASN A 406 3.80 8.45 23.91
CA ASN A 406 4.84 7.69 24.60
C ASN A 406 4.61 7.54 26.13
N ASP A 407 3.36 7.50 26.54
CA ASP A 407 3.03 7.26 27.94
C ASP A 407 3.14 5.75 28.31
N GLU A 408 2.98 5.47 29.59
CA GLU A 408 3.09 4.13 30.15
C GLU A 408 2.03 3.18 29.59
N ALA A 409 0.80 3.65 29.38
CA ALA A 409 -0.29 2.83 28.85
C ALA A 409 -0.01 2.35 27.41
N GLN A 410 0.52 3.24 26.55
CA GLN A 410 0.89 2.92 25.18
C GLN A 410 1.93 1.80 25.13
N PHE A 411 3.03 1.93 25.89
CA PHE A 411 4.11 0.93 25.84
C PHE A 411 3.76 -0.35 26.59
N ALA A 412 2.95 -0.31 27.65
CA ALA A 412 2.47 -1.50 28.33
C ALA A 412 1.62 -2.38 27.38
N GLU A 413 0.74 -1.76 26.59
CA GLU A 413 0.03 -2.47 25.53
C GLU A 413 0.98 -3.04 24.48
N LEU A 414 1.91 -2.24 23.95
CA LEU A 414 2.87 -2.69 22.93
C LEU A 414 3.66 -3.93 23.39
N HIS A 415 4.12 -3.95 24.64
CA HIS A 415 4.83 -5.11 25.19
C HIS A 415 3.92 -6.35 25.25
N THR A 416 2.64 -6.18 25.61
CA THR A 416 1.65 -7.26 25.57
C THR A 416 1.41 -7.77 24.14
N LEU A 417 1.40 -6.88 23.12
CA LEU A 417 1.29 -7.30 21.74
C LEU A 417 2.48 -8.15 21.32
N GLY A 418 3.69 -7.85 21.82
CA GLY A 418 4.87 -8.69 21.63
C GLY A 418 4.76 -10.09 22.27
N GLU A 419 4.13 -10.20 23.44
CA GLU A 419 3.82 -11.50 24.07
C GLU A 419 2.82 -12.31 23.22
N LEU A 420 1.74 -11.66 22.77
CA LEU A 420 0.71 -12.26 21.93
C LEU A 420 1.27 -12.71 20.55
N THR A 421 2.25 -12.00 20.01
CA THR A 421 2.93 -12.37 18.78
C THR A 421 3.58 -13.75 18.87
N LYS A 422 4.25 -14.05 19.98
CA LYS A 422 4.83 -15.40 20.22
C LYS A 422 3.77 -16.49 20.25
N ILE A 423 2.63 -16.20 20.89
CA ILE A 423 1.51 -17.14 20.96
C ILE A 423 0.96 -17.40 19.55
N ALA A 424 0.76 -16.37 18.74
CA ALA A 424 0.28 -16.53 17.35
C ALA A 424 1.25 -17.36 16.51
N TRP A 425 2.56 -17.16 16.69
CA TRP A 425 3.58 -17.93 15.98
C TRP A 425 3.62 -19.41 16.37
N GLU A 426 3.16 -19.82 17.58
CA GLU A 426 2.97 -21.23 17.95
C GLU A 426 1.94 -21.92 17.04
N TYR A 427 0.97 -21.15 16.53
CA TYR A 427 -0.07 -21.61 15.61
C TYR A 427 0.28 -21.42 14.12
N ASP A 428 1.50 -20.95 13.80
CA ASP A 428 1.91 -20.51 12.47
C ASP A 428 1.04 -19.39 11.90
N VAL A 429 0.48 -18.51 12.73
CA VAL A 429 -0.29 -17.34 12.32
C VAL A 429 0.63 -16.15 12.13
N GLN A 430 0.51 -15.50 10.98
CA GLN A 430 1.26 -14.29 10.64
C GLN A 430 0.76 -13.09 11.44
N VAL A 431 1.68 -12.25 11.92
CA VAL A 431 1.36 -11.10 12.78
C VAL A 431 2.03 -9.84 12.25
N MET A 432 1.30 -8.73 12.25
CA MET A 432 1.81 -7.37 12.26
C MET A 432 1.29 -6.62 13.48
N ILE A 433 2.00 -5.60 13.92
CA ILE A 433 1.72 -4.82 15.12
C ILE A 433 1.21 -3.45 14.72
N GLU A 434 0.08 -3.00 15.25
CA GLU A 434 -0.36 -1.62 15.07
C GLU A 434 0.39 -0.66 16.01
N GLY A 435 0.57 0.57 15.55
CA GLY A 435 1.32 1.57 16.28
C GLY A 435 0.71 2.97 16.21
N PRO A 436 1.32 3.94 16.93
CA PRO A 436 0.68 5.16 17.38
C PRO A 436 0.27 6.11 16.24
N GLY A 437 -0.81 6.87 16.50
CA GLY A 437 -1.36 7.89 15.61
C GLY A 437 -0.86 9.31 15.86
N HIS A 438 -0.43 9.67 17.07
CA HIS A 438 0.03 11.02 17.44
C HIS A 438 1.36 10.93 18.19
N VAL A 439 2.45 11.33 17.53
CA VAL A 439 3.79 11.31 18.13
C VAL A 439 4.59 12.52 17.65
N PRO A 440 5.12 13.37 18.53
CA PRO A 440 5.98 14.47 18.13
C PRO A 440 7.25 13.92 17.48
N MET A 441 7.76 14.62 16.49
CA MET A 441 8.79 14.16 15.56
C MET A 441 10.02 13.54 16.26
N GLN A 442 10.51 14.16 17.34
CA GLN A 442 11.69 13.71 18.09
C GLN A 442 11.48 12.37 18.85
N MET A 443 10.22 11.94 19.04
CA MET A 443 9.89 10.69 19.75
C MET A 443 9.60 9.51 18.82
N ILE A 444 9.46 9.73 17.52
CA ILE A 444 9.06 8.68 16.55
C ILE A 444 10.06 7.52 16.54
N ARG A 445 11.36 7.81 16.58
CA ARG A 445 12.37 6.74 16.56
C ARG A 445 12.24 5.79 17.75
N ARG A 446 11.87 6.31 18.93
CA ARG A 446 11.67 5.49 20.13
C ARG A 446 10.56 4.45 19.90
N ASN A 447 9.45 4.84 19.26
CA ASN A 447 8.35 3.90 18.98
C ASN A 447 8.81 2.73 18.11
N MET A 448 9.62 2.99 17.07
CA MET A 448 10.16 1.93 16.23
C MET A 448 11.15 1.04 16.99
N THR A 449 11.99 1.63 17.86
CA THR A 449 12.95 0.86 18.66
C THR A 449 12.24 -0.06 19.65
N GLU A 450 11.25 0.45 20.40
CA GLU A 450 10.45 -0.32 21.37
C GLU A 450 9.73 -1.49 20.66
N GLU A 451 9.17 -1.24 19.47
CA GLU A 451 8.50 -2.28 18.68
C GLU A 451 9.47 -3.38 18.27
N LEU A 452 10.61 -3.02 17.65
CA LEU A 452 11.62 -4.00 17.21
C LEU A 452 12.15 -4.87 18.36
N GLU A 453 12.34 -4.27 19.55
CA GLU A 453 12.88 -4.96 20.72
C GLU A 453 11.83 -5.88 21.37
N HIS A 454 10.60 -5.39 21.53
CA HIS A 454 9.56 -6.11 22.30
C HIS A 454 8.65 -6.98 21.41
N CYS A 455 8.46 -6.61 20.12
CA CYS A 455 7.61 -7.36 19.20
C CYS A 455 8.41 -8.23 18.20
N HIS A 456 9.71 -8.47 18.48
CA HIS A 456 10.54 -9.47 17.79
C HIS A 456 10.72 -9.24 16.28
N GLU A 457 10.80 -7.97 15.87
CA GLU A 457 10.87 -7.53 14.47
C GLU A 457 9.64 -7.93 13.62
N ALA A 458 8.48 -8.24 14.22
CA ALA A 458 7.23 -8.36 13.48
C ALA A 458 6.94 -7.04 12.73
N PRO A 459 6.28 -7.07 11.55
CA PRO A 459 6.04 -5.85 10.80
C PRO A 459 5.26 -4.80 11.59
N PHE A 460 5.76 -3.56 11.66
CA PHE A 460 5.05 -2.47 12.29
C PHE A 460 4.12 -1.78 11.29
N TYR A 461 2.89 -1.48 11.71
CA TYR A 461 1.85 -0.82 10.93
C TYR A 461 1.33 0.39 11.72
N THR A 462 1.55 1.62 11.25
CA THR A 462 1.27 2.83 12.02
C THR A 462 0.23 3.73 11.35
N LEU A 463 -0.60 4.39 12.17
CA LEU A 463 -1.49 5.47 11.74
C LEU A 463 -0.72 6.79 11.72
N GLY A 464 -0.07 7.12 10.64
CA GLY A 464 0.81 8.28 10.55
C GLY A 464 2.24 7.94 11.00
N PRO A 465 2.76 8.52 12.10
CA PRO A 465 2.04 9.34 13.09
C PRO A 465 1.91 10.83 12.73
N LEU A 466 0.85 11.46 13.22
CA LEU A 466 0.65 12.90 13.18
C LEU A 466 1.68 13.57 14.10
N THR A 467 2.45 14.54 13.56
CA THR A 467 3.55 15.20 14.28
C THR A 467 3.14 16.46 15.04
N THR A 468 1.90 16.89 14.87
CA THR A 468 1.26 18.01 15.56
C THR A 468 -0.27 17.90 15.45
N ASP A 469 -1.00 18.52 16.40
CA ASP A 469 -2.46 18.46 16.49
C ASP A 469 -3.16 19.73 15.98
N ILE A 470 -2.40 20.73 15.48
CA ILE A 470 -2.95 22.08 15.17
C ILE A 470 -3.50 22.23 13.76
N ALA A 471 -3.58 21.17 12.97
CA ALA A 471 -3.83 21.28 11.54
C ALA A 471 -5.06 20.49 11.04
N PRO A 472 -6.25 20.61 11.66
CA PRO A 472 -7.46 19.98 11.12
C PRO A 472 -7.70 20.37 9.66
N GLY A 473 -8.02 19.38 8.81
CA GLY A 473 -8.11 19.56 7.36
C GLY A 473 -6.79 19.40 6.61
N TYR A 474 -5.65 19.40 7.33
CA TYR A 474 -4.30 19.18 6.82
C TYR A 474 -3.59 18.02 7.53
N ASP A 475 -4.32 17.18 8.26
CA ASP A 475 -3.77 16.06 9.03
C ASP A 475 -3.03 15.05 8.16
N HIS A 476 -3.36 14.93 6.88
CA HIS A 476 -2.61 14.13 5.92
C HIS A 476 -1.18 14.67 5.69
N PHE A 477 -0.92 15.98 5.78
CA PHE A 477 0.43 16.54 5.73
C PHE A 477 1.21 16.27 7.01
N THR A 478 0.60 16.55 8.18
CA THR A 478 1.28 16.38 9.47
C THR A 478 1.62 14.93 9.74
N SER A 479 0.72 14.01 9.35
CA SER A 479 0.94 12.57 9.44
C SER A 479 1.89 12.06 8.37
N GLY A 480 1.87 12.62 7.15
CA GLY A 480 2.81 12.29 6.09
C GLY A 480 4.27 12.53 6.48
N ILE A 481 4.55 13.58 7.26
CA ILE A 481 5.87 13.85 7.83
C ILE A 481 6.28 12.70 8.76
N GLY A 482 5.43 12.34 9.72
CA GLY A 482 5.72 11.27 10.67
C GLY A 482 5.78 9.90 10.00
N ALA A 483 4.93 9.64 9.01
CA ALA A 483 4.92 8.42 8.22
C ALA A 483 6.23 8.21 7.45
N ALA A 484 6.77 9.27 6.81
CA ALA A 484 8.07 9.21 6.16
C ALA A 484 9.20 8.88 7.14
N MET A 485 9.16 9.47 8.34
CA MET A 485 10.16 9.21 9.38
C MET A 485 10.10 7.79 9.93
N ILE A 486 8.90 7.32 10.33
CA ILE A 486 8.77 6.00 10.92
C ILE A 486 9.02 4.91 9.88
N GLY A 487 8.61 5.11 8.62
CA GLY A 487 8.92 4.25 7.50
C GLY A 487 10.42 4.13 7.26
N TRP A 488 11.16 5.25 7.34
CA TRP A 488 12.61 5.25 7.27
C TRP A 488 13.25 4.45 8.42
N PHE A 489 12.73 4.59 9.64
CA PHE A 489 13.24 3.86 10.81
C PHE A 489 12.91 2.35 10.79
N GLY A 490 11.97 1.90 9.96
CA GLY A 490 11.69 0.48 9.76
C GLY A 490 10.23 0.06 9.74
N CYS A 491 9.27 0.98 9.90
CA CYS A 491 7.84 0.66 9.76
C CYS A 491 7.56 0.08 8.36
N ALA A 492 6.80 -1.00 8.32
CA ALA A 492 6.58 -1.78 7.12
C ALA A 492 5.33 -1.35 6.34
N MET A 493 4.32 -0.85 7.04
CA MET A 493 3.08 -0.38 6.42
C MET A 493 2.56 0.88 7.12
N LEU A 494 2.02 1.79 6.34
CA LEU A 494 1.49 3.06 6.76
C LEU A 494 -0.03 3.07 6.54
N CYS A 495 -0.81 3.31 7.59
CA CYS A 495 -2.22 3.63 7.46
C CYS A 495 -2.37 5.08 7.01
N TYR A 496 -3.01 5.29 5.89
CA TYR A 496 -3.19 6.65 5.37
C TYR A 496 -4.09 7.49 6.27
N VAL A 497 -3.88 8.78 6.22
CA VAL A 497 -4.73 9.81 6.81
C VAL A 497 -5.25 10.70 5.67
N THR A 498 -6.52 11.04 5.71
CA THR A 498 -7.15 11.91 4.72
C THR A 498 -7.30 13.34 5.24
N PRO A 499 -7.60 14.34 4.39
CA PRO A 499 -7.91 15.71 4.84
C PRO A 499 -9.07 15.78 5.84
N LYS A 500 -9.93 14.75 5.87
CA LYS A 500 -11.10 14.68 6.75
C LYS A 500 -10.87 13.93 8.05
N GLU A 501 -9.63 13.55 8.36
CA GLU A 501 -9.33 12.97 9.67
C GLU A 501 -9.85 13.88 10.78
N HIS A 502 -10.46 13.29 11.80
CA HIS A 502 -11.16 13.97 12.90
C HIS A 502 -12.37 14.85 12.52
N LEU A 503 -12.69 15.03 11.21
CA LEU A 503 -13.72 15.94 10.74
C LEU A 503 -14.94 15.26 10.08
N GLY A 504 -14.73 14.12 9.41
CA GLY A 504 -15.82 13.44 8.72
C GLY A 504 -15.42 12.24 7.88
N LEU A 505 -16.42 11.59 7.26
CA LEU A 505 -16.19 10.45 6.38
C LEU A 505 -15.58 10.93 5.04
N PRO A 506 -14.46 10.36 4.58
CA PRO A 506 -13.82 10.76 3.33
C PRO A 506 -14.63 10.33 2.11
N ASN A 507 -14.68 11.20 1.10
CA ASN A 507 -15.12 10.87 -0.25
C ASN A 507 -13.92 10.35 -1.08
N LYS A 508 -14.14 9.97 -2.35
CA LYS A 508 -13.10 9.41 -3.21
C LYS A 508 -11.93 10.38 -3.48
N GLU A 509 -12.15 11.68 -3.55
CA GLU A 509 -11.08 12.66 -3.74
C GLU A 509 -10.23 12.83 -2.47
N ASP A 510 -10.86 12.77 -1.29
CA ASP A 510 -10.14 12.74 -0.02
C ASP A 510 -9.28 11.46 0.08
N VAL A 511 -9.80 10.31 -0.36
CA VAL A 511 -9.06 9.03 -0.46
C VAL A 511 -7.84 9.18 -1.36
N LYS A 512 -8.01 9.77 -2.56
CA LYS A 512 -6.90 10.04 -3.48
C LYS A 512 -5.84 10.93 -2.83
N GLN A 513 -6.25 12.02 -2.21
CA GLN A 513 -5.33 12.99 -1.61
C GLN A 513 -4.53 12.36 -0.46
N GLY A 514 -5.18 11.57 0.40
CA GLY A 514 -4.52 10.80 1.44
C GLY A 514 -3.51 9.81 0.85
N LEU A 515 -3.91 9.03 -0.15
CA LEU A 515 -3.03 8.04 -0.80
C LEU A 515 -1.82 8.70 -1.46
N ILE A 516 -1.99 9.78 -2.21
CA ILE A 516 -0.85 10.49 -2.82
C ILE A 516 0.13 10.96 -1.75
N THR A 517 -0.36 11.54 -0.66
CA THR A 517 0.48 11.97 0.47
C THR A 517 1.29 10.80 1.04
N TYR A 518 0.62 9.67 1.27
CA TYR A 518 1.26 8.50 1.88
C TYR A 518 2.16 7.71 0.91
N LYS A 519 1.86 7.69 -0.39
CA LYS A 519 2.80 7.16 -1.39
C LYS A 519 4.06 8.03 -1.50
N ILE A 520 3.95 9.35 -1.30
CA ILE A 520 5.12 10.23 -1.17
C ILE A 520 5.91 9.86 0.09
N ALA A 521 5.25 9.72 1.24
CA ALA A 521 5.91 9.37 2.50
C ALA A 521 6.63 8.01 2.42
N ALA A 522 5.97 6.97 1.87
CA ALA A 522 6.54 5.64 1.65
C ALA A 522 7.75 5.70 0.72
N HIS A 523 7.65 6.41 -0.40
CA HIS A 523 8.73 6.57 -1.37
C HIS A 523 9.95 7.29 -0.76
N VAL A 524 9.73 8.37 0.00
CA VAL A 524 10.79 9.08 0.72
C VAL A 524 11.48 8.17 1.73
N ALA A 525 10.72 7.32 2.44
CA ALA A 525 11.29 6.35 3.37
C ALA A 525 12.14 5.30 2.64
N ASP A 526 11.68 4.79 1.49
CA ASP A 526 12.42 3.81 0.69
C ASP A 526 13.71 4.41 0.09
N LEU A 527 13.69 5.67 -0.36
CA LEU A 527 14.89 6.41 -0.75
C LEU A 527 15.88 6.53 0.42
N ALA A 528 15.40 6.94 1.59
CA ALA A 528 16.23 7.15 2.78
C ALA A 528 16.83 5.83 3.32
N LYS A 529 16.11 4.71 3.22
CA LYS A 529 16.63 3.36 3.51
C LYS A 529 17.70 2.93 2.52
N GLY A 530 17.71 3.48 1.31
CA GLY A 530 18.53 3.01 0.19
C GLY A 530 17.98 1.76 -0.48
N HIS A 531 16.65 1.62 -0.53
CA HIS A 531 16.01 0.48 -1.20
C HIS A 531 16.46 0.42 -2.67
N PRO A 532 17.00 -0.72 -3.16
CA PRO A 532 17.52 -0.81 -4.51
C PRO A 532 16.48 -0.45 -5.58
N GLY A 533 16.84 0.51 -6.44
CA GLY A 533 15.99 0.99 -7.54
C GLY A 533 14.97 2.05 -7.14
N ALA A 534 14.83 2.42 -5.87
CA ALA A 534 13.90 3.47 -5.44
C ALA A 534 14.12 4.81 -6.17
N GLN A 535 15.37 5.18 -6.44
CA GLN A 535 15.73 6.47 -7.05
C GLN A 535 15.54 6.52 -8.58
N ILE A 536 15.25 5.40 -9.26
CA ILE A 536 15.14 5.35 -10.74
C ILE A 536 14.11 6.36 -11.27
N ARG A 537 12.92 6.39 -10.66
CA ARG A 537 11.84 7.28 -11.08
C ARG A 537 12.16 8.75 -10.84
N ASP A 538 12.85 9.08 -9.73
CA ASP A 538 13.33 10.43 -9.43
C ASP A 538 14.36 10.89 -10.44
N ASN A 539 15.30 10.04 -10.81
CA ASN A 539 16.32 10.35 -11.80
C ASN A 539 15.69 10.60 -13.18
N ALA A 540 14.72 9.76 -13.58
CA ALA A 540 13.98 9.95 -14.83
C ALA A 540 13.17 11.25 -14.81
N MET A 541 12.49 11.56 -13.72
CA MET A 541 11.74 12.81 -13.50
C MET A 541 12.67 14.02 -13.59
N SER A 542 13.80 14.00 -12.90
CA SER A 542 14.75 15.10 -12.88
C SER A 542 15.38 15.34 -14.25
N LYS A 543 15.68 14.25 -14.98
CA LYS A 543 16.16 14.33 -16.38
C LYS A 543 15.11 14.95 -17.27
N ALA A 544 13.86 14.49 -17.21
CA ALA A 544 12.75 15.02 -18.01
C ALA A 544 12.52 16.52 -17.71
N ARG A 545 12.58 16.91 -16.43
CA ARG A 545 12.45 18.31 -16.01
C ARG A 545 13.57 19.20 -16.53
N PHE A 546 14.81 18.75 -16.47
CA PHE A 546 15.95 19.51 -17.00
C PHE A 546 15.87 19.69 -18.51
N GLU A 547 15.35 18.70 -19.24
CA GLU A 547 15.21 18.70 -20.69
C GLU A 547 13.89 19.35 -21.18
N PHE A 548 13.07 19.91 -20.29
CA PHE A 548 11.75 20.48 -20.59
C PHE A 548 10.80 19.52 -21.31
N ARG A 549 10.93 18.23 -21.07
CA ARG A 549 10.00 17.20 -21.56
C ARG A 549 8.78 17.15 -20.65
N TRP A 550 7.89 18.16 -20.78
CA TRP A 550 6.76 18.37 -19.88
C TRP A 550 5.82 17.16 -19.79
N GLU A 551 5.50 16.55 -20.92
CA GLU A 551 4.67 15.35 -20.96
C GLU A 551 5.28 14.22 -20.13
N ASP A 552 6.59 14.01 -20.21
CA ASP A 552 7.27 13.00 -19.43
C ASP A 552 7.26 13.31 -17.93
N GLN A 553 7.39 14.61 -17.56
CA GLN A 553 7.25 15.02 -16.15
C GLN A 553 5.87 14.68 -15.61
N PHE A 554 4.80 14.96 -16.38
CA PHE A 554 3.44 14.63 -15.97
C PHE A 554 3.26 13.11 -15.86
N ASN A 555 3.68 12.36 -16.87
CA ASN A 555 3.55 10.91 -16.90
C ASN A 555 4.34 10.19 -15.80
N LEU A 556 5.49 10.75 -15.40
CA LEU A 556 6.29 10.25 -14.28
C LEU A 556 5.77 10.68 -12.90
N ALA A 557 4.88 11.67 -12.81
CA ALA A 557 4.29 12.11 -11.54
C ALA A 557 3.41 11.02 -10.91
N LEU A 558 3.31 11.01 -9.58
CA LEU A 558 2.34 10.17 -8.87
C LEU A 558 0.90 10.54 -9.24
N ASP A 559 0.65 11.84 -9.42
CA ASP A 559 -0.61 12.37 -9.94
C ASP A 559 -0.35 13.19 -11.22
N PRO A 560 -0.39 12.55 -12.40
CA PRO A 560 -0.14 13.23 -13.67
C PRO A 560 -1.22 14.25 -14.02
N PHE A 561 -2.44 14.06 -13.54
CA PHE A 561 -3.57 14.94 -13.84
C PHE A 561 -3.44 16.27 -13.10
N THR A 562 -3.13 16.24 -11.82
CA THR A 562 -2.89 17.47 -11.02
C THR A 562 -1.63 18.19 -11.50
N ALA A 563 -0.54 17.46 -11.82
CA ALA A 563 0.68 18.06 -12.33
C ALA A 563 0.44 18.82 -13.65
N ARG A 564 -0.32 18.23 -14.58
CA ARG A 564 -0.71 18.87 -15.84
C ARG A 564 -1.61 20.09 -15.59
N ALA A 565 -2.64 19.95 -14.77
CA ALA A 565 -3.61 21.02 -14.50
C ALA A 565 -2.91 22.29 -13.97
N TYR A 566 -1.99 22.14 -13.01
CA TYR A 566 -1.25 23.27 -12.45
C TYR A 566 -0.28 23.92 -13.44
N HIS A 567 0.33 23.13 -14.33
CA HIS A 567 1.17 23.69 -15.38
C HIS A 567 0.35 24.48 -16.40
N ASP A 568 -0.75 23.90 -16.88
CA ASP A 568 -1.58 24.47 -17.95
C ASP A 568 -2.40 25.68 -17.49
N GLU A 569 -2.77 25.75 -16.20
CA GLU A 569 -3.49 26.89 -15.61
C GLU A 569 -2.76 28.21 -15.83
N THR A 570 -1.43 28.21 -15.72
CA THR A 570 -0.61 29.42 -15.81
C THR A 570 -0.03 29.66 -17.20
N LEU A 571 -0.18 28.71 -18.12
CA LEU A 571 0.27 28.77 -19.52
C LEU A 571 -0.87 28.35 -20.46
N PRO A 572 -1.94 29.14 -20.60
CA PRO A 572 -3.15 28.73 -21.32
C PRO A 572 -2.98 28.61 -22.83
N GLN A 573 -1.91 29.21 -23.43
CA GLN A 573 -1.63 29.08 -24.85
C GLN A 573 -0.88 27.77 -25.15
N GLU A 574 -1.28 27.06 -26.21
CA GLU A 574 -0.65 25.79 -26.62
C GLU A 574 0.88 25.90 -26.82
N SER A 575 1.36 27.01 -27.38
CA SER A 575 2.80 27.28 -27.52
C SER A 575 3.53 27.42 -26.19
N GLY A 576 2.83 27.85 -25.13
CA GLY A 576 3.39 27.95 -23.78
C GLY A 576 3.54 26.59 -23.10
N LYS A 577 2.66 25.65 -23.40
CA LYS A 577 2.65 24.30 -22.81
C LYS A 577 3.90 23.46 -23.19
N VAL A 578 4.55 23.77 -24.29
CA VAL A 578 5.78 23.11 -24.76
C VAL A 578 7.02 24.00 -24.62
N ALA A 579 6.92 25.13 -23.92
CA ALA A 579 8.00 26.10 -23.79
C ALA A 579 9.15 25.56 -22.93
N HIS A 580 10.39 25.99 -23.23
CA HIS A 580 11.59 25.68 -22.44
C HIS A 580 11.71 26.59 -21.21
N PHE A 581 10.61 26.86 -20.54
CA PHE A 581 10.49 27.59 -19.27
C PHE A 581 9.10 27.35 -18.69
N CYS A 582 8.90 27.58 -17.39
CA CYS A 582 7.57 27.63 -16.77
C CYS A 582 7.21 29.08 -16.43
N SER A 583 5.96 29.30 -16.04
CA SER A 583 5.43 30.62 -15.67
C SER A 583 6.16 31.25 -14.47
N MET A 584 6.74 30.44 -13.57
CA MET A 584 7.46 30.92 -12.37
C MET A 584 8.68 31.79 -12.75
N CYS A 585 9.54 31.31 -13.65
CA CYS A 585 10.77 32.02 -14.02
C CYS A 585 10.63 32.83 -15.32
N GLY A 586 9.71 32.44 -16.19
CA GLY A 586 9.60 32.99 -17.53
C GLY A 586 10.83 32.70 -18.42
N PRO A 587 10.85 33.24 -19.66
CA PRO A 587 11.83 32.84 -20.66
C PRO A 587 13.27 33.34 -20.41
N LYS A 588 13.46 34.34 -19.55
CA LYS A 588 14.76 34.99 -19.35
C LYS A 588 15.47 34.58 -18.05
N PHE A 589 14.76 34.04 -17.08
CA PHE A 589 15.28 33.76 -15.74
C PHE A 589 15.26 32.27 -15.38
N CYS A 590 14.96 31.39 -16.33
CA CYS A 590 14.96 29.97 -16.07
C CYS A 590 16.39 29.43 -15.89
N SER A 591 16.73 29.03 -14.67
CA SER A 591 18.07 28.54 -14.32
C SER A 591 18.45 27.28 -15.10
N MET A 592 17.52 26.39 -15.39
CA MET A 592 17.77 25.18 -16.18
C MET A 592 18.17 25.53 -17.62
N LYS A 593 17.49 26.50 -18.25
CA LYS A 593 17.85 26.99 -19.59
C LYS A 593 19.24 27.64 -19.58
N ILE A 594 19.52 28.52 -18.61
CA ILE A 594 20.82 29.16 -18.47
C ILE A 594 21.93 28.09 -18.23
N THR A 595 21.64 27.07 -17.42
CA THR A 595 22.61 25.97 -17.18
C THR A 595 22.86 25.12 -18.41
N GLN A 596 21.86 24.92 -19.29
CA GLN A 596 22.09 24.27 -20.60
C GLN A 596 23.05 25.08 -21.43
N GLU A 597 22.87 26.40 -21.53
CA GLU A 597 23.77 27.31 -22.26
C GLU A 597 25.20 27.25 -21.68
N VAL A 598 25.36 27.15 -20.36
CA VAL A 598 26.69 26.98 -19.71
C VAL A 598 27.31 25.63 -20.07
N ARG A 599 26.54 24.54 -20.12
CA ARG A 599 27.02 23.22 -20.55
C ARG A 599 27.45 23.21 -21.99
N ASP A 600 26.68 23.82 -22.88
CA ASP A 600 26.99 23.92 -24.31
C ASP A 600 28.28 24.72 -24.53
N TYR A 601 28.46 25.81 -23.79
CA TYR A 601 29.68 26.61 -23.79
C TYR A 601 30.90 25.80 -23.31
N ALA A 602 30.77 25.08 -22.20
CA ALA A 602 31.85 24.26 -21.65
C ALA A 602 32.21 23.09 -22.58
N ALA A 603 31.22 22.46 -23.21
CA ALA A 603 31.44 21.40 -24.20
C ALA A 603 32.18 21.94 -25.44
N LYS A 604 31.80 23.13 -25.91
CA LYS A 604 32.48 23.77 -27.02
C LYS A 604 33.94 24.10 -26.68
N GLN A 605 34.22 24.67 -25.51
CA GLN A 605 35.58 24.93 -25.05
C GLN A 605 36.42 23.65 -24.93
N ALA A 606 35.85 22.56 -24.44
CA ALA A 606 36.52 21.28 -24.32
C ALA A 606 36.88 20.71 -25.74
N ILE A 607 35.97 20.84 -26.70
CA ILE A 607 36.22 20.47 -28.10
C ILE A 607 37.33 21.34 -28.68
N ASP A 608 37.27 22.66 -28.53
CA ASP A 608 38.27 23.59 -29.06
C ASP A 608 39.67 23.34 -28.43
N ALA A 609 39.72 23.07 -27.12
CA ALA A 609 40.95 22.69 -26.42
C ALA A 609 41.50 21.35 -26.91
N GLY A 610 40.65 20.33 -27.07
CA GLY A 610 41.02 19.03 -27.62
C GLY A 610 41.51 19.11 -29.06
N MET A 611 40.84 19.90 -29.90
CA MET A 611 41.26 20.17 -31.28
C MET A 611 42.62 20.87 -31.33
N THR A 612 42.84 21.84 -30.45
CA THR A 612 44.12 22.56 -30.33
C THR A 612 45.24 21.61 -29.88
N GLU A 613 44.99 20.78 -28.87
CA GLU A 613 45.95 19.76 -28.40
C GLU A 613 46.29 18.75 -29.50
N MET A 614 45.29 18.24 -30.19
CA MET A 614 45.51 17.32 -31.32
C MET A 614 46.25 17.99 -32.47
N SER A 615 45.98 19.27 -32.76
CA SER A 615 46.71 20.05 -33.76
C SER A 615 48.18 20.21 -33.37
N HIS A 616 48.47 20.54 -32.12
CA HIS A 616 49.84 20.60 -31.62
C HIS A 616 50.58 19.25 -31.70
N ARG A 617 49.89 18.14 -31.32
CA ARG A 617 50.46 16.80 -31.45
C ARG A 617 50.72 16.41 -32.91
N PHE A 618 49.81 16.76 -33.82
CA PHE A 618 49.97 16.54 -35.26
C PHE A 618 51.16 17.33 -35.83
N GLN A 619 51.29 18.61 -35.47
CA GLN A 619 52.43 19.45 -35.87
C GLN A 619 53.75 18.94 -35.32
N ALA A 620 53.78 18.56 -34.04
CA ALA A 620 54.98 18.02 -33.38
C ALA A 620 55.47 16.70 -33.98
N ARG A 621 54.58 15.96 -34.68
CA ARG A 621 54.86 14.70 -35.37
C ARG A 621 55.11 14.86 -36.86
N GLY A 622 55.35 16.07 -37.33
CA GLY A 622 55.73 16.34 -38.73
C GLY A 622 54.56 16.30 -39.72
N GLY A 623 53.29 16.29 -39.25
CA GLY A 623 52.11 16.35 -40.13
C GLY A 623 51.62 14.99 -40.68
N ASP A 624 52.10 13.89 -40.15
CA ASP A 624 51.65 12.54 -40.56
C ASP A 624 50.28 12.16 -40.00
N ILE A 625 49.35 11.80 -40.88
CA ILE A 625 47.97 11.41 -40.54
C ILE A 625 47.90 9.94 -40.10
N TYR A 626 48.86 9.11 -40.44
CA TYR A 626 48.91 7.68 -40.11
C TYR A 626 49.98 7.39 -39.04
N LEU A 627 49.57 6.85 -37.92
CA LEU A 627 50.47 6.30 -36.92
C LEU A 627 50.95 4.90 -37.35
N ARG A 628 52.25 4.65 -37.26
CA ARG A 628 52.77 3.28 -37.42
C ARG A 628 52.32 2.45 -36.23
N GLN A 629 52.01 1.17 -36.49
CA GLN A 629 51.44 0.25 -35.48
C GLN A 629 52.34 0.08 -34.25
N GLU A 630 53.61 0.47 -34.31
CA GLU A 630 54.62 0.39 -33.25
C GLU A 630 54.58 1.62 -32.29
N GLU A 631 53.74 2.62 -32.54
CA GLU A 631 53.64 3.86 -31.74
C GLU A 631 52.33 3.97 -30.96
N VAL A 632 51.56 2.86 -30.87
CA VAL A 632 50.29 2.77 -30.17
C VAL A 632 50.41 1.83 -28.97
N GLU A 633 51.40 2.03 -28.08
CA GLU A 633 51.43 1.52 -26.72
C GLU A 633 51.21 2.65 -25.72
#